data_e3b44436262ee4dfb3791ca93a398b03
#
_entry.id   e3b44436262ee4dfb3791ca93a398b03
#
_cell.length_a   1.000
_cell.length_b   1.000
_cell.length_c   1.000
_cell.angle_alpha   90.00
_cell.angle_beta   90.00
_cell.angle_gamma   90.00
#
_symmetry.space_group_name_H-M   'P 1'
#
loop_
_entity.id
_entity.type
_entity.pdbx_description
1 polymer ?
#
loop_
_entity_poly.entity_id
_entity_poly.type
_entity_poly.pdbx_seq_one_letter_code
_entity_poly.pdbx_strand_id
1 'polypeptide(L)'
;QRMARAVLPKMRARGQGLLVQVSSQLGRIVLPNIGIYCSTKFALEAMFEAMAYELAPVGVDVTIIQPGGYPTKIWENGRRYLEDLLAAADAERKAAYDAHLKLAEGFFGGGGTTDPM
;
A
#
# COMPACT_ATOMS: atom_id res chain seq x y z
N GLN A 1 -9.78 -3.79 -7.63
CA GLN A 1 -10.72 -4.84 -8.03
C GLN A 1 -11.78 -4.38 -9.04
N ARG A 2 -12.51 -3.27 -8.82
CA ARG A 2 -13.55 -2.77 -9.74
C ARG A 2 -13.04 -2.54 -11.17
N MET A 3 -11.86 -1.93 -11.32
CA MET A 3 -11.23 -1.72 -12.63
C MET A 3 -10.87 -3.04 -13.32
N ALA A 4 -10.26 -3.97 -12.61
CA ALA A 4 -9.95 -5.29 -13.15
C ALA A 4 -11.21 -5.99 -13.67
N ARG A 5 -12.29 -6.02 -12.87
CA ARG A 5 -13.58 -6.60 -13.29
C ARG A 5 -14.17 -5.93 -14.54
N ALA A 6 -13.95 -4.64 -14.74
CA ALA A 6 -14.46 -3.92 -15.91
C ALA A 6 -13.70 -4.26 -17.21
N VAL A 7 -12.38 -4.50 -17.14
CA VAL A 7 -11.55 -4.72 -18.33
C VAL A 7 -11.36 -6.21 -18.68
N LEU A 8 -11.38 -7.10 -17.69
CA LEU A 8 -11.15 -8.54 -17.86
C LEU A 8 -12.05 -9.23 -18.90
N PRO A 9 -13.36 -8.97 -19.00
CA PRO A 9 -14.19 -9.63 -20.02
C PRO A 9 -13.68 -9.40 -21.44
N LYS A 10 -13.24 -8.17 -21.75
CA LYS A 10 -12.67 -7.83 -23.06
C LYS A 10 -11.30 -8.44 -23.28
N MET A 11 -10.45 -8.50 -22.27
CA MET A 11 -9.14 -9.13 -22.35
C MET A 11 -9.26 -10.64 -22.59
N ARG A 12 -10.12 -11.30 -21.83
CA ARG A 12 -10.39 -12.75 -21.99
C ARG A 12 -10.97 -13.09 -23.38
N ALA A 13 -11.92 -12.27 -23.87
CA ALA A 13 -12.52 -12.49 -25.18
C ALA A 13 -11.52 -12.43 -26.34
N ARG A 14 -10.49 -11.58 -26.22
CA ARG A 14 -9.42 -11.47 -27.24
C ARG A 14 -8.22 -12.39 -26.98
N GLY A 15 -8.19 -13.12 -25.84
CA GLY A 15 -7.08 -14.00 -25.47
C GLY A 15 -5.77 -13.27 -25.19
N GLN A 16 -5.82 -11.98 -24.83
CA GLN A 16 -4.64 -11.16 -24.61
C GLN A 16 -4.93 -9.99 -23.67
N GLY A 17 -4.05 -9.74 -22.72
CA GLY A 17 -4.14 -8.59 -21.82
C GLY A 17 -3.01 -8.53 -20.83
N LEU A 18 -2.84 -7.36 -20.20
CA LEU A 18 -1.92 -7.15 -19.09
C LEU A 18 -2.62 -6.33 -18.01
N LEU A 19 -2.64 -6.86 -16.80
CA LEU A 19 -3.01 -6.11 -15.58
C LEU A 19 -1.74 -5.74 -14.82
N VAL A 20 -1.54 -4.45 -14.60
CA VAL A 20 -0.45 -3.94 -13.77
C VAL A 20 -1.05 -3.40 -12.48
N GLN A 21 -0.75 -4.06 -11.36
CA GLN A 21 -1.20 -3.64 -10.02
C GLN A 21 -0.07 -2.95 -9.27
N VAL A 22 -0.29 -1.71 -8.87
CA VAL A 22 0.64 -0.99 -7.99
C VAL A 22 0.28 -1.31 -6.54
N SER A 23 1.14 -2.07 -5.88
CA SER A 23 1.05 -2.44 -4.47
C SER A 23 1.98 -1.57 -3.61
N SER A 24 2.79 -2.19 -2.77
CA SER A 24 3.82 -1.58 -1.93
C SER A 24 4.78 -2.68 -1.43
N GLN A 25 6.00 -2.34 -1.06
CA GLN A 25 6.86 -3.24 -0.27
C GLN A 25 6.15 -3.70 1.02
N LEU A 26 5.26 -2.86 1.56
CA LEU A 26 4.43 -3.18 2.74
C LEU A 26 3.28 -4.17 2.44
N GLY A 27 3.23 -4.73 1.25
CA GLY A 27 2.48 -5.93 0.91
C GLY A 27 3.25 -7.22 1.15
N ARG A 28 4.55 -7.16 1.50
CA ARG A 28 5.42 -8.31 1.78
C ARG A 28 6.13 -8.20 3.13
N ILE A 29 6.26 -7.00 3.68
CA ILE A 29 6.86 -6.75 5.00
C ILE A 29 5.87 -5.98 5.87
N VAL A 30 6.02 -6.10 7.19
CA VAL A 30 5.16 -5.42 8.17
C VAL A 30 6.02 -4.45 8.98
N LEU A 31 5.51 -3.23 9.16
CA LEU A 31 6.09 -2.24 10.06
C LEU A 31 5.13 -1.93 11.20
N PRO A 32 5.64 -1.59 12.40
CA PRO A 32 4.83 -1.13 13.52
C PRO A 32 3.96 0.08 13.14
N ASN A 33 2.86 0.26 13.84
CA ASN A 33 1.91 1.38 13.72
C ASN A 33 1.12 1.49 12.41
N ILE A 34 1.47 0.72 11.36
CA ILE A 34 0.77 0.73 10.06
C ILE A 34 0.23 -0.65 9.66
N GLY A 35 -0.08 -1.49 10.65
CA GLY A 35 -0.56 -2.86 10.42
C GLY A 35 -1.82 -2.95 9.57
N ILE A 36 -2.77 -2.01 9.72
CA ILE A 36 -3.97 -1.95 8.89
C ILE A 36 -3.61 -1.70 7.42
N TYR A 37 -2.70 -0.76 7.15
CA TYR A 37 -2.22 -0.51 5.80
C TYR A 37 -1.52 -1.74 5.24
N CYS A 38 -0.60 -2.35 5.99
CA CYS A 38 0.07 -3.59 5.58
C CYS A 38 -0.94 -4.68 5.23
N SER A 39 -1.94 -4.93 6.07
CA SER A 39 -2.94 -5.97 5.82
C SER A 39 -3.73 -5.72 4.53
N THR A 40 -4.06 -4.48 4.19
CA THR A 40 -4.72 -4.15 2.92
C THR A 40 -3.82 -4.43 1.72
N LYS A 41 -2.51 -4.17 1.83
CA LYS A 41 -1.55 -4.43 0.77
C LYS A 41 -1.23 -5.91 0.63
N PHE A 42 -1.11 -6.68 1.72
CA PHE A 42 -1.01 -8.14 1.69
C PHE A 42 -2.22 -8.79 1.02
N ALA A 43 -3.43 -8.34 1.37
CA ALA A 43 -4.65 -8.84 0.73
C ALA A 43 -4.68 -8.54 -0.79
N LEU A 44 -4.18 -7.38 -1.20
CA LEU A 44 -4.10 -6.99 -2.59
C LEU A 44 -3.07 -7.85 -3.35
N GLU A 45 -1.89 -8.11 -2.76
CA GLU A 45 -0.87 -9.01 -3.31
C GLU A 45 -1.46 -10.41 -3.55
N ALA A 46 -2.05 -11.01 -2.51
CA ALA A 46 -2.64 -12.35 -2.60
C ALA A 46 -3.73 -12.43 -3.68
N MET A 47 -4.59 -11.41 -3.77
CA MET A 47 -5.66 -11.36 -4.77
C MET A 47 -5.10 -11.31 -6.19
N PHE A 48 -4.10 -10.48 -6.47
CA PHE A 48 -3.54 -10.34 -7.81
C PHE A 48 -2.61 -11.51 -8.17
N GLU A 49 -1.94 -12.12 -7.21
CA GLU A 49 -1.19 -13.36 -7.41
C GLU A 49 -2.11 -14.52 -7.79
N ALA A 50 -3.24 -14.69 -7.09
CA ALA A 50 -4.27 -15.67 -7.48
C ALA A 50 -4.80 -15.39 -8.89
N MET A 51 -5.10 -14.12 -9.21
CA MET A 51 -5.53 -13.74 -10.56
C MET A 51 -4.49 -14.06 -11.63
N ALA A 52 -3.19 -13.98 -11.33
CA ALA A 52 -2.14 -14.35 -12.28
C ALA A 52 -2.25 -15.83 -12.69
N TYR A 53 -2.45 -16.73 -11.71
CA TYR A 53 -2.66 -18.16 -12.00
C TYR A 53 -3.96 -18.43 -12.76
N GLU A 54 -5.05 -17.76 -12.39
CA GLU A 54 -6.37 -17.96 -12.99
C GLU A 54 -6.47 -17.40 -14.42
N LEU A 55 -5.73 -16.37 -14.75
CA LEU A 55 -5.80 -15.67 -16.03
C LEU A 55 -4.76 -16.11 -17.05
N ALA A 56 -3.65 -16.70 -16.61
CA ALA A 56 -2.61 -17.22 -17.51
C ALA A 56 -3.16 -18.17 -18.59
N PRO A 57 -4.06 -19.13 -18.30
CA PRO A 57 -4.61 -20.03 -19.31
C PRO A 57 -5.45 -19.34 -20.39
N VAL A 58 -5.91 -18.09 -20.13
CA VAL A 58 -6.72 -17.32 -21.08
C VAL A 58 -5.94 -16.15 -21.71
N GLY A 59 -4.60 -16.17 -21.62
CA GLY A 59 -3.71 -15.22 -22.28
C GLY A 59 -3.70 -13.81 -21.65
N VAL A 60 -4.05 -13.69 -20.37
CA VAL A 60 -3.98 -12.41 -19.65
C VAL A 60 -2.92 -12.47 -18.57
N ASP A 61 -1.90 -11.64 -18.71
CA ASP A 61 -0.81 -11.51 -17.74
C ASP A 61 -1.17 -10.59 -16.59
N VAL A 62 -0.57 -10.85 -15.43
CA VAL A 62 -0.70 -10.00 -14.24
C VAL A 62 0.69 -9.70 -13.69
N THR A 63 0.96 -8.42 -13.47
CA THR A 63 2.21 -7.95 -12.88
C THR A 63 1.91 -7.09 -11.65
N ILE A 64 2.66 -7.31 -10.57
CA ILE A 64 2.54 -6.53 -9.34
C ILE A 64 3.81 -5.70 -9.17
N ILE A 65 3.66 -4.38 -9.04
CA ILE A 65 4.74 -3.46 -8.74
C ILE A 65 4.68 -3.13 -7.25
N GLN A 66 5.80 -3.25 -6.56
CA GLN A 66 5.95 -3.03 -5.11
C GLN A 66 6.86 -1.84 -4.83
N PRO A 67 6.38 -0.60 -4.98
CA PRO A 67 7.19 0.59 -4.72
C PRO A 67 7.64 0.65 -3.25
N GLY A 68 8.86 1.14 -3.04
CA GLY A 68 9.38 1.52 -1.74
C GLY A 68 8.92 2.91 -1.28
N GLY A 69 9.68 3.51 -0.37
CA GLY A 69 9.46 4.88 0.09
C GLY A 69 10.06 5.89 -0.90
N TYR A 70 9.22 6.67 -1.55
CA TYR A 70 9.63 7.77 -2.43
C TYR A 70 9.26 9.13 -1.84
N PRO A 71 10.02 10.20 -2.11
CA PRO A 71 9.73 11.56 -1.64
C PRO A 71 8.52 12.14 -2.38
N THR A 72 7.33 11.83 -1.88
CA THR A 72 6.05 12.30 -2.41
C THR A 72 5.24 12.98 -1.31
N LYS A 73 4.16 13.68 -1.70
CA LYS A 73 3.23 14.31 -0.75
C LYS A 73 2.56 13.35 0.25
N ILE A 74 2.74 12.03 0.09
CA ILE A 74 2.15 11.05 1.01
C ILE A 74 2.69 11.25 2.43
N TRP A 75 3.96 11.60 2.58
CA TRP A 75 4.61 11.83 3.87
C TRP A 75 4.09 13.09 4.56
N GLU A 76 3.96 14.18 3.80
CA GLU A 76 3.38 15.44 4.28
C GLU A 76 1.92 15.25 4.69
N ASN A 77 1.12 14.61 3.84
CA ASN A 77 -0.29 14.33 4.12
C ASN A 77 -0.46 13.41 5.34
N GLY A 78 0.39 12.39 5.47
CA GLY A 78 0.39 11.48 6.62
C GLY A 78 0.71 12.20 7.93
N ARG A 79 1.70 13.09 7.93
CA ARG A 79 2.06 13.91 9.10
C ARG A 79 0.90 14.81 9.50
N ARG A 80 0.34 15.58 8.57
CA ARG A 80 -0.81 16.46 8.85
C ARG A 80 -1.99 15.68 9.43
N TYR A 81 -2.31 14.51 8.86
CA TYR A 81 -3.38 13.67 9.39
C TYR A 81 -3.10 13.20 10.83
N LEU A 82 -1.86 12.84 11.13
CA LEU A 82 -1.45 12.47 12.49
C LEU A 82 -1.57 13.67 13.46
N GLU A 83 -1.14 14.85 13.05
CA GLU A 83 -1.28 16.09 13.82
C GLU A 83 -2.74 16.39 14.16
N ASP A 84 -3.65 16.27 13.19
CA ASP A 84 -5.09 16.44 13.37
C ASP A 84 -5.67 15.42 14.37
N LEU A 85 -5.27 14.14 14.25
CA LEU A 85 -5.68 13.10 15.21
C LEU A 85 -5.19 13.39 16.63
N LEU A 86 -3.94 13.82 16.78
CA LEU A 86 -3.35 14.15 18.07
C LEU A 86 -3.98 15.40 18.67
N ALA A 87 -4.33 16.38 17.87
CA ALA A 87 -5.03 17.58 18.35
C ALA A 87 -6.41 17.22 18.93
N ALA A 88 -7.11 16.25 18.33
CA ALA A 88 -8.42 15.78 18.77
C ALA A 88 -8.37 14.77 19.95
N ALA A 89 -7.21 14.20 20.27
CA ALA A 89 -7.06 13.22 21.34
C ALA A 89 -6.95 13.89 22.73
N ASP A 90 -7.56 13.25 23.75
CA ASP A 90 -7.41 13.63 25.15
C ASP A 90 -6.01 13.31 25.72
N ALA A 91 -5.73 13.78 26.92
CA ALA A 91 -4.42 13.62 27.57
C ALA A 91 -4.09 12.14 27.89
N GLU A 92 -5.10 11.36 28.30
CA GLU A 92 -4.94 9.94 28.61
C GLU A 92 -4.53 9.15 27.38
N ARG A 93 -5.22 9.38 26.26
CA ARG A 93 -4.91 8.75 24.97
C ARG A 93 -3.53 9.14 24.46
N LYS A 94 -3.16 10.43 24.56
CA LYS A 94 -1.81 10.90 24.20
C LYS A 94 -0.73 10.19 25.00
N ALA A 95 -0.89 10.09 26.31
CA ALA A 95 0.05 9.40 27.19
C ALA A 95 0.18 7.89 26.87
N ALA A 96 -0.95 7.23 26.58
CA ALA A 96 -0.96 5.82 26.22
C ALA A 96 -0.20 5.51 24.91
N TYR A 97 -0.13 6.45 23.98
CA TYR A 97 0.52 6.29 22.67
C TYR A 97 1.88 6.99 22.53
N ASP A 98 2.39 7.66 23.57
CA ASP A 98 3.64 8.44 23.49
C ASP A 98 4.84 7.64 22.96
N ALA A 99 5.06 6.43 23.47
CA ALA A 99 6.13 5.55 22.98
C ALA A 99 5.96 5.13 21.53
N HIS A 100 4.71 4.91 21.07
CA HIS A 100 4.40 4.52 19.69
C HIS A 100 4.56 5.70 18.74
N LEU A 101 4.25 6.92 19.19
CA LEU A 101 4.44 8.16 18.43
C LEU A 101 5.93 8.43 18.18
N LYS A 102 6.77 8.30 19.21
CA LYS A 102 8.22 8.41 19.08
C LYS A 102 8.81 7.39 18.10
N LEU A 103 8.30 6.16 18.14
CA LEU A 103 8.70 5.14 17.17
C LEU A 103 8.26 5.51 15.74
N ALA A 104 7.06 6.03 15.58
CA ALA A 104 6.54 6.48 14.28
C ALA A 104 7.34 7.65 13.70
N GLU A 105 7.74 8.63 14.51
CA GLU A 105 8.59 9.75 14.10
C GLU A 105 9.92 9.27 13.52
N GLY A 106 10.52 8.22 14.10
CA GLY A 106 11.74 7.60 13.57
C GLY A 106 11.57 7.00 12.18
N PHE A 107 10.40 6.46 11.86
CA PHE A 107 10.09 5.91 10.54
C PHE A 107 9.67 6.97 9.51
N PHE A 108 8.88 7.96 9.92
CA PHE A 108 8.31 8.96 9.02
C PHE A 108 9.15 10.24 8.94
N GLY A 109 10.02 10.52 9.94
CA GLY A 109 10.90 11.70 9.97
C GLY A 109 12.06 11.62 8.98
N GLY A 110 12.42 10.41 8.51
CA GLY A 110 13.52 10.19 7.58
C GLY A 110 13.22 10.45 6.10
N GLY A 111 12.03 10.94 5.75
CA GLY A 111 11.56 11.21 4.37
C GLY A 111 12.17 10.29 3.33
N GLY A 112 11.40 9.56 2.58
CA GLY A 112 11.83 8.47 1.66
C GLY A 112 13.25 8.60 1.10
N THR A 113 14.09 7.64 1.43
CA THR A 113 15.55 7.71 1.21
C THR A 113 16.00 7.21 -0.16
N THR A 114 15.12 6.96 -1.09
CA THR A 114 15.47 6.60 -2.45
C THR A 114 15.31 7.82 -3.36
N ASP A 115 16.46 8.45 -3.67
CA ASP A 115 16.56 9.42 -4.76
C ASP A 115 16.21 8.69 -6.06
N PRO A 116 15.20 9.14 -6.81
CA PRO A 116 14.97 8.59 -8.13
C PRO A 116 16.10 9.07 -9.04
N MET A 117 17.06 8.20 -9.35
CA MET A 117 18.00 8.44 -10.45
C MET A 117 17.26 8.50 -11.78
#